data_aa6bd6f962c777fc6175b27e7b26232b
#
_entry.id   aa6bd6f962c777fc6175b27e7b26232b
#
_cell.length_a   1.000
_cell.length_b   1.000
_cell.length_c   1.000
_cell.angle_alpha   90.00
_cell.angle_beta   90.00
_cell.angle_gamma   90.00
#
_symmetry.space_group_name_H-M   'P 1'
#
loop_
_entity.id
_entity.type
_entity.pdbx_description
1 polymer ?
#
loop_
_entity_poly.entity_id
_entity_poly.type
_entity_poly.pdbx_seq_one_letter_code
_entity_poly.pdbx_strand_id
1 'polypeptide(L)'
;ALWELLQAGKLYGDVLTCTGRTMAENLTGAESHDREMIRPFADPLIDRAGFMVLSGNLFDFAILKTSVISEAFRARYLSRPGSEGVFEARAIVFDGSDDYHHRINDPALNIDEDCILVIRGSGVVGWPGSAEVVNMQPPDAMIRAGKQWLPTLGDGRQSGTSDSPSILNVSPESAVGGGLAWLRTGDMI
;
A
#
# COMPACT_ATOMS: atom_id res chain seq x y z
N ALA A 1 4.75 6.14 23.75
CA ALA A 1 4.67 6.60 22.33
C ALA A 1 3.63 7.72 22.15
N LEU A 2 2.30 7.47 22.38
CA LEU A 2 1.26 8.49 22.11
C LEU A 2 1.48 9.80 22.90
N TRP A 3 1.94 9.75 24.14
CA TRP A 3 2.28 10.95 24.90
C TRP A 3 3.38 11.78 24.23
N GLU A 4 4.43 11.14 23.72
CA GLU A 4 5.52 11.82 23.00
C GLU A 4 5.05 12.43 21.66
N LEU A 5 4.16 11.73 20.96
CA LEU A 5 3.52 12.28 19.74
C LEU A 5 2.66 13.49 20.07
N LEU A 6 1.93 13.47 21.19
CA LEU A 6 1.14 14.60 21.64
C LEU A 6 2.05 15.80 21.99
N GLN A 7 3.14 15.58 22.73
CA GLN A 7 4.13 16.62 23.07
C GLN A 7 4.81 17.19 21.82
N ALA A 8 4.99 16.39 20.79
CA ALA A 8 5.55 16.82 19.50
C ALA A 8 4.52 17.50 18.59
N GLY A 9 3.28 17.72 19.05
CA GLY A 9 2.21 18.36 18.26
C GLY A 9 1.73 17.51 17.07
N LYS A 10 1.89 16.18 17.14
CA LYS A 10 1.48 15.25 16.09
C LYS A 10 0.11 14.61 16.34
N LEU A 11 -0.50 14.91 17.47
CA LEU A 11 -1.85 14.47 17.84
C LEU A 11 -2.68 15.65 18.35
N TYR A 12 -3.96 15.61 18.10
CA TYR A 12 -4.92 16.56 18.67
C TYR A 12 -5.23 16.16 20.11
N GLY A 13 -4.84 16.99 21.07
CA GLY A 13 -5.00 16.70 22.49
C GLY A 13 -6.41 16.92 23.03
N ASP A 14 -7.20 17.74 22.38
CA ASP A 14 -8.55 18.18 22.76
C ASP A 14 -9.67 17.22 22.28
N VAL A 15 -9.34 16.23 21.44
CA VAL A 15 -10.35 15.26 20.97
C VAL A 15 -10.86 14.38 22.10
N LEU A 16 -12.18 14.23 22.15
CA LEU A 16 -12.85 13.37 23.12
C LEU A 16 -12.61 11.89 22.79
N THR A 17 -12.33 11.11 23.82
CA THR A 17 -12.12 9.65 23.69
C THR A 17 -13.29 8.87 24.28
N CYS A 18 -13.30 7.55 24.10
CA CYS A 18 -14.33 6.66 24.64
C CYS A 18 -14.40 6.63 26.18
N THR A 19 -13.37 7.17 26.88
CA THR A 19 -13.38 7.30 28.35
C THR A 19 -14.18 8.51 28.84
N GLY A 20 -14.69 9.35 27.94
CA GLY A 20 -15.31 10.64 28.30
C GLY A 20 -14.31 11.75 28.66
N ARG A 21 -13.00 11.47 28.51
CA ARG A 21 -11.92 12.44 28.69
C ARG A 21 -11.27 12.76 27.35
N THR A 22 -10.54 13.86 27.28
CA THR A 22 -9.74 14.20 26.12
C THR A 22 -8.51 13.29 25.96
N MET A 23 -7.92 13.30 24.78
CA MET A 23 -6.68 12.58 24.50
C MET A 23 -5.56 13.05 25.45
N ALA A 24 -5.43 14.37 25.63
CA ALA A 24 -4.41 14.94 26.52
C ALA A 24 -4.60 14.51 27.98
N GLU A 25 -5.84 14.53 28.48
CA GLU A 25 -6.15 14.09 29.85
C GLU A 25 -5.82 12.60 30.07
N ASN A 26 -6.10 11.74 29.10
CA ASN A 26 -5.82 10.31 29.20
C ASN A 26 -4.31 9.99 29.12
N LEU A 27 -3.55 10.81 28.41
CA LEU A 27 -2.12 10.58 28.17
C LEU A 27 -1.22 11.32 29.15
N THR A 28 -1.76 12.23 29.98
CA THR A 28 -0.96 13.02 30.93
C THR A 28 -0.09 12.13 31.81
N GLY A 29 1.25 12.32 31.73
CA GLY A 29 2.21 11.56 32.51
C GLY A 29 2.39 10.10 32.07
N ALA A 30 1.82 9.69 30.94
CA ALA A 30 2.02 8.32 30.44
C ALA A 30 3.47 8.13 29.95
N GLU A 31 4.12 7.10 30.45
CA GLU A 31 5.50 6.74 30.10
C GLU A 31 5.56 5.37 29.42
N SER A 32 6.53 5.18 28.54
CA SER A 32 6.88 3.87 28.01
C SER A 32 8.02 3.29 28.83
N HIS A 33 7.79 2.12 29.42
CA HIS A 33 8.78 1.44 30.26
C HIS A 33 9.74 0.57 29.45
N ASP A 34 9.33 0.17 28.26
CA ASP A 34 10.13 -0.64 27.34
C ASP A 34 10.50 0.20 26.11
N ARG A 35 11.70 0.77 26.12
CA ARG A 35 12.20 1.62 25.04
C ARG A 35 12.82 0.84 23.89
N GLU A 36 13.09 -0.43 24.08
CA GLU A 36 13.53 -1.31 23.00
C GLU A 36 12.36 -1.70 22.09
N MET A 37 11.23 -2.06 22.70
CA MET A 37 10.01 -2.42 21.97
C MET A 37 9.23 -1.20 21.45
N ILE A 38 9.17 -0.13 22.26
CA ILE A 38 8.49 1.12 21.90
C ILE A 38 9.51 2.25 21.87
N ARG A 39 10.14 2.42 20.72
CA ARG A 39 11.18 3.44 20.51
C ARG A 39 10.65 4.84 20.79
N PRO A 40 11.51 5.76 21.28
CA PRO A 40 11.13 7.15 21.46
C PRO A 40 10.82 7.83 20.10
N PHE A 41 9.98 8.86 20.12
CA PHE A 41 9.62 9.61 18.93
C PHE A 41 10.85 10.23 18.23
N ALA A 42 11.87 10.62 19.00
CA ALA A 42 13.11 11.20 18.46
C ALA A 42 14.07 10.17 17.84
N ASP A 43 13.84 8.88 18.05
CA ASP A 43 14.67 7.79 17.53
C ASP A 43 13.75 6.65 17.06
N PRO A 44 12.99 6.85 15.96
CA PRO A 44 12.06 5.86 15.45
C PRO A 44 12.78 4.68 14.78
N LEU A 45 12.10 3.52 14.73
CA LEU A 45 12.61 2.36 14.00
C LEU A 45 12.72 2.62 12.49
N ILE A 46 11.75 3.34 11.93
CA ILE A 46 11.71 3.73 10.52
C ILE A 46 11.30 5.20 10.44
N ASP A 47 12.12 5.98 9.75
CA ASP A 47 11.80 7.37 9.42
C ASP A 47 10.83 7.42 8.24
N ARG A 48 9.95 8.43 8.23
CA ARG A 48 8.98 8.64 7.14
C ARG A 48 8.07 7.43 6.86
N ALA A 49 7.81 6.62 7.87
CA ALA A 49 6.82 5.55 7.79
C ALA A 49 5.40 6.10 7.92
N GLY A 50 4.45 5.51 7.19
CA GLY A 50 3.06 5.94 7.25
C GLY A 50 2.29 5.57 5.99
N PHE A 51 1.23 6.33 5.76
CA PHE A 51 0.39 6.22 4.57
C PHE A 51 0.47 7.51 3.76
N MET A 52 0.50 7.35 2.44
CA MET A 52 0.38 8.43 1.48
C MET A 52 -0.94 8.27 0.73
N VAL A 53 -1.66 9.37 0.56
CA VAL A 53 -2.82 9.43 -0.32
C VAL A 53 -2.34 9.81 -1.70
N LEU A 54 -2.72 9.03 -2.71
CA LEU A 54 -2.43 9.27 -4.11
C LEU A 54 -3.70 9.70 -4.83
N SER A 55 -3.58 10.53 -5.85
CA SER A 55 -4.67 10.94 -6.72
C SER A 55 -4.13 11.25 -8.12
N GLY A 56 -4.99 11.13 -9.13
CA GLY A 56 -4.61 11.41 -10.51
C GLY A 56 -5.74 11.11 -11.51
N ASN A 57 -5.37 10.95 -12.76
CA ASN A 57 -6.32 10.69 -13.84
C ASN A 57 -6.86 9.25 -13.87
N LEU A 58 -6.17 8.30 -13.22
CA LEU A 58 -6.62 6.91 -13.15
C LEU A 58 -7.60 6.68 -11.98
N PHE A 59 -7.48 7.46 -10.90
CA PHE A 59 -8.34 7.38 -9.73
C PHE A 59 -8.32 8.69 -8.93
N ASP A 60 -9.40 8.95 -8.22
CA ASP A 60 -9.52 10.15 -7.38
C ASP A 60 -8.68 10.00 -6.11
N PHE A 61 -8.71 8.81 -5.50
CA PHE A 61 -7.97 8.50 -4.27
C PHE A 61 -7.49 7.05 -4.24
N ALA A 62 -6.31 6.86 -3.67
CA ALA A 62 -5.78 5.56 -3.29
C ALA A 62 -4.82 5.73 -2.11
N ILE A 63 -4.48 4.64 -1.44
CA ILE A 63 -3.56 4.66 -0.30
C ILE A 63 -2.33 3.83 -0.63
N LEU A 64 -1.15 4.41 -0.36
CA LEU A 64 0.13 3.73 -0.41
C LEU A 64 0.75 3.67 0.99
N LYS A 65 1.11 2.49 1.45
CA LYS A 65 1.89 2.29 2.67
C LYS A 65 3.36 2.58 2.39
N THR A 66 3.90 3.67 2.92
CA THR A 66 5.26 4.13 2.58
C THR A 66 6.37 3.35 3.28
N SER A 67 6.09 2.68 4.40
CA SER A 67 7.07 1.89 5.16
C SER A 67 7.62 0.67 4.42
N VAL A 68 6.92 0.20 3.38
CA VAL A 68 7.35 -0.95 2.55
C VAL A 68 8.14 -0.55 1.31
N ILE A 69 8.35 0.74 1.06
CA ILE A 69 9.18 1.24 -0.04
C ILE A 69 10.65 1.15 0.39
N SER A 70 11.27 0.03 0.07
CA SER A 70 12.67 -0.25 0.40
C SER A 70 13.63 0.64 -0.38
N GLU A 71 14.89 0.73 0.08
CA GLU A 71 15.95 1.41 -0.67
C GLU A 71 16.21 0.74 -2.02
N ALA A 72 16.11 -0.58 -2.10
CA ALA A 72 16.21 -1.32 -3.35
C ALA A 72 15.11 -0.93 -4.35
N PHE A 73 13.87 -0.77 -3.87
CA PHE A 73 12.78 -0.26 -4.70
C PHE A 73 13.07 1.16 -5.19
N ARG A 74 13.50 2.05 -4.30
CA ARG A 74 13.85 3.44 -4.67
C ARG A 74 14.95 3.48 -5.70
N ALA A 75 16.03 2.73 -5.51
CA ALA A 75 17.15 2.67 -6.44
C ALA A 75 16.72 2.15 -7.81
N ARG A 76 15.88 1.12 -7.86
CA ARG A 76 15.44 0.51 -9.13
C ARG A 76 14.43 1.38 -9.88
N TYR A 77 13.40 1.86 -9.19
CA TYR A 77 12.22 2.42 -9.85
C TYR A 77 12.11 3.95 -9.75
N LEU A 78 12.66 4.56 -8.70
CA LEU A 78 12.46 5.98 -8.43
C LEU A 78 13.73 6.84 -8.64
N SER A 79 14.85 6.23 -9.01
CA SER A 79 16.13 6.93 -9.19
C SER A 79 16.61 6.87 -10.65
N ARG A 80 15.73 6.71 -11.61
CA ARG A 80 16.07 6.70 -13.04
C ARG A 80 16.50 8.10 -13.46
N PRO A 81 17.69 8.28 -14.09
CA PRO A 81 18.17 9.60 -14.52
C PRO A 81 17.16 10.30 -15.45
N GLY A 82 16.77 11.51 -15.10
CA GLY A 82 15.82 12.33 -15.87
C GLY A 82 14.33 12.03 -15.60
N SER A 83 14.04 11.07 -14.72
CA SER A 83 12.68 10.76 -14.26
C SER A 83 12.66 10.38 -12.78
N GLU A 84 13.47 11.09 -11.99
CA GLU A 84 13.58 10.87 -10.55
C GLU A 84 12.22 11.05 -9.85
N GLY A 85 11.85 10.07 -9.03
CA GLY A 85 10.56 10.05 -8.34
C GLY A 85 9.37 9.62 -9.21
N VAL A 86 9.58 9.32 -10.48
CA VAL A 86 8.55 8.78 -11.38
C VAL A 86 8.66 7.27 -11.42
N PHE A 87 7.56 6.60 -11.15
CA PHE A 87 7.43 5.16 -11.30
C PHE A 87 6.61 4.86 -12.55
N GLU A 88 7.16 4.09 -13.45
CA GLU A 88 6.48 3.60 -14.65
C GLU A 88 6.54 2.09 -14.68
N ALA A 89 5.40 1.44 -14.95
CA ALA A 89 5.32 0.01 -15.06
C ALA A 89 4.23 -0.43 -16.03
N ARG A 90 4.42 -1.61 -16.60
CA ARG A 90 3.44 -2.26 -17.46
C ARG A 90 2.39 -2.97 -16.59
N ALA A 91 1.14 -2.63 -16.74
CA ALA A 91 0.04 -3.23 -16.00
C ALA A 91 -0.23 -4.68 -16.44
N ILE A 92 -0.42 -5.56 -15.45
CA ILE A 92 -0.95 -6.92 -15.63
C ILE A 92 -2.26 -6.97 -14.85
N VAL A 93 -3.38 -6.99 -15.55
CA VAL A 93 -4.70 -6.80 -14.94
C VAL A 93 -5.39 -8.14 -14.70
N PHE A 94 -5.92 -8.31 -13.49
CA PHE A 94 -6.71 -9.45 -13.04
C PHE A 94 -8.11 -9.01 -12.59
N ASP A 95 -9.11 -9.74 -13.05
CA ASP A 95 -10.51 -9.52 -12.70
C ASP A 95 -10.88 -10.30 -11.42
N GLY A 96 -10.42 -9.82 -10.28
CA GLY A 96 -10.62 -10.44 -8.98
C GLY A 96 -9.61 -11.55 -8.65
N SER A 97 -9.77 -12.12 -7.46
CA SER A 97 -8.84 -13.08 -6.87
C SER A 97 -8.76 -14.40 -7.66
N ASP A 98 -9.88 -14.89 -8.15
CA ASP A 98 -9.92 -16.16 -8.88
C ASP A 98 -9.14 -16.05 -10.20
N ASP A 99 -9.33 -14.96 -10.96
CA ASP A 99 -8.58 -14.71 -12.19
C ASP A 99 -7.07 -14.60 -11.93
N TYR A 100 -6.69 -13.89 -10.85
CA TYR A 100 -5.30 -13.81 -10.43
C TYR A 100 -4.71 -15.21 -10.17
N HIS A 101 -5.34 -16.05 -9.35
CA HIS A 101 -4.84 -17.38 -9.02
C HIS A 101 -4.74 -18.30 -10.24
N HIS A 102 -5.66 -18.19 -11.18
CA HIS A 102 -5.62 -18.99 -12.40
C HIS A 102 -4.52 -18.56 -13.38
N ARG A 103 -4.21 -17.26 -13.44
CA ARG A 103 -3.37 -16.70 -14.51
C ARG A 103 -1.98 -16.22 -14.08
N ILE A 104 -1.72 -16.07 -12.80
CA ILE A 104 -0.44 -15.47 -12.35
C ILE A 104 0.80 -16.22 -12.88
N ASN A 105 0.69 -17.51 -13.09
CA ASN A 105 1.77 -18.35 -13.62
C ASN A 105 1.69 -18.59 -15.15
N ASP A 106 0.78 -17.90 -15.86
CA ASP A 106 0.67 -18.01 -17.32
C ASP A 106 1.85 -17.30 -18.01
N PRO A 107 2.72 -18.04 -18.73
CA PRO A 107 3.86 -17.44 -19.43
C PRO A 107 3.47 -16.40 -20.48
N ALA A 108 2.24 -16.46 -21.02
CA ALA A 108 1.75 -15.51 -22.03
C ALA A 108 1.62 -14.09 -21.49
N LEU A 109 1.52 -13.90 -20.16
CA LEU A 109 1.50 -12.58 -19.53
C LEU A 109 2.87 -11.88 -19.57
N ASN A 110 3.95 -12.62 -19.78
CA ASN A 110 5.33 -12.11 -19.82
C ASN A 110 5.65 -11.20 -18.62
N ILE A 111 5.30 -11.66 -17.41
CA ILE A 111 5.50 -10.89 -16.17
C ILE A 111 6.99 -10.84 -15.86
N ASP A 112 7.50 -9.62 -15.68
CA ASP A 112 8.88 -9.31 -15.32
C ASP A 112 8.95 -8.26 -14.21
N GLU A 113 10.14 -7.78 -13.86
CA GLU A 113 10.36 -6.79 -12.80
C GLU A 113 9.90 -5.37 -13.17
N ASP A 114 9.55 -5.10 -14.43
CA ASP A 114 9.03 -3.83 -14.89
C ASP A 114 7.48 -3.84 -14.99
N CYS A 115 6.84 -4.84 -14.37
CA CYS A 115 5.39 -4.96 -14.29
C CYS A 115 4.85 -4.48 -12.94
N ILE A 116 3.60 -4.01 -12.97
CA ILE A 116 2.75 -3.83 -11.80
C ILE A 116 1.55 -4.77 -11.91
N LEU A 117 1.29 -5.55 -10.86
CA LEU A 117 0.14 -6.42 -10.80
C LEU A 117 -1.09 -5.60 -10.38
N VAL A 118 -2.14 -5.68 -11.14
CA VAL A 118 -3.38 -4.93 -10.89
C VAL A 118 -4.53 -5.90 -10.64
N ILE A 119 -5.24 -5.73 -9.53
CA ILE A 119 -6.46 -6.46 -9.24
C ILE A 119 -7.62 -5.49 -9.11
N ARG A 120 -8.72 -5.77 -9.79
CA ARG A 120 -9.93 -4.94 -9.77
C ARG A 120 -11.17 -5.74 -9.42
N GLY A 121 -12.25 -5.06 -9.03
CA GLY A 121 -13.48 -5.68 -8.56
C GLY A 121 -13.35 -6.31 -7.18
N SER A 122 -12.36 -5.90 -6.39
CA SER A 122 -12.06 -6.44 -5.06
C SER A 122 -12.43 -5.47 -3.93
N GLY A 123 -12.94 -4.29 -4.25
CA GLY A 123 -13.42 -3.30 -3.29
C GLY A 123 -14.77 -3.73 -2.65
N VAL A 124 -15.27 -2.90 -1.75
CA VAL A 124 -16.47 -3.22 -0.95
C VAL A 124 -17.74 -3.37 -1.78
N VAL A 125 -17.81 -2.72 -2.95
CA VAL A 125 -18.94 -2.83 -3.88
C VAL A 125 -18.78 -4.04 -4.79
N GLY A 126 -17.59 -4.23 -5.38
CA GLY A 126 -17.32 -5.34 -6.30
C GLY A 126 -17.27 -6.70 -5.60
N TRP A 127 -16.76 -6.72 -4.38
CA TRP A 127 -16.67 -7.92 -3.55
C TRP A 127 -17.13 -7.60 -2.13
N PRO A 128 -18.39 -7.90 -1.77
CA PRO A 128 -18.89 -7.66 -0.44
C PRO A 128 -18.01 -8.30 0.63
N GLY A 129 -17.55 -7.49 1.60
CA GLY A 129 -16.56 -7.89 2.60
C GLY A 129 -15.12 -7.50 2.27
N SER A 130 -14.84 -7.10 1.05
CA SER A 130 -13.53 -6.58 0.60
C SER A 130 -12.34 -7.39 1.12
N ALA A 131 -12.08 -8.53 0.50
CA ALA A 131 -10.97 -9.40 0.86
C ALA A 131 -9.60 -8.71 0.73
N GLU A 132 -8.63 -9.16 1.52
CA GLU A 132 -7.25 -8.63 1.52
C GLU A 132 -6.43 -9.24 0.38
N VAL A 133 -6.73 -8.87 -0.86
CA VAL A 133 -6.21 -9.53 -2.08
C VAL A 133 -5.27 -8.64 -2.91
N VAL A 134 -5.07 -7.37 -2.55
CA VAL A 134 -4.20 -6.47 -3.34
C VAL A 134 -2.71 -6.82 -3.19
N ASN A 135 -2.33 -7.55 -2.16
CA ASN A 135 -0.96 -8.03 -1.94
C ASN A 135 -0.62 -9.28 -2.76
N MET A 136 -0.85 -9.23 -4.05
CA MET A 136 -0.53 -10.31 -4.97
C MET A 136 0.97 -10.66 -4.97
N GLN A 137 1.26 -11.95 -5.07
CA GLN A 137 2.64 -12.44 -5.22
C GLN A 137 3.03 -12.51 -6.69
N PRO A 138 4.34 -12.39 -7.00
CA PRO A 138 4.85 -12.65 -8.34
C PRO A 138 4.63 -14.10 -8.78
N PRO A 139 4.81 -14.41 -10.09
CA PRO A 139 4.85 -15.80 -10.56
C PRO A 139 5.85 -16.66 -9.81
N ASP A 140 5.56 -17.94 -9.63
CA ASP A 140 6.42 -18.91 -8.94
C ASP A 140 7.86 -18.94 -9.47
N ALA A 141 8.05 -18.77 -10.77
CA ALA A 141 9.36 -18.72 -11.38
C ALA A 141 10.21 -17.55 -10.87
N MET A 142 9.58 -16.37 -10.68
CA MET A 142 10.25 -15.19 -10.13
C MET A 142 10.57 -15.40 -8.65
N ILE A 143 9.64 -15.97 -7.88
CA ILE A 143 9.84 -16.27 -6.45
C ILE A 143 11.03 -17.22 -6.28
N ARG A 144 11.12 -18.30 -7.09
CA ARG A 144 12.27 -19.23 -7.08
C ARG A 144 13.59 -18.56 -7.50
N ALA A 145 13.52 -17.51 -8.31
CA ALA A 145 14.67 -16.69 -8.67
C ALA A 145 15.03 -15.61 -7.62
N GLY A 146 14.36 -15.62 -6.47
CA GLY A 146 14.61 -14.69 -5.36
C GLY A 146 13.86 -13.37 -5.44
N LYS A 147 12.92 -13.20 -6.38
CA LYS A 147 12.06 -12.02 -6.51
C LYS A 147 10.75 -12.27 -5.77
N GLN A 148 10.69 -11.82 -4.53
CA GLN A 148 9.59 -12.15 -3.62
C GLN A 148 8.38 -11.20 -3.73
N TRP A 149 8.52 -10.06 -4.41
CA TRP A 149 7.44 -9.09 -4.56
C TRP A 149 7.56 -8.30 -5.87
N LEU A 150 6.43 -7.85 -6.36
CA LEU A 150 6.25 -6.85 -7.40
C LEU A 150 5.35 -5.73 -6.85
N PRO A 151 5.39 -4.52 -7.43
CA PRO A 151 4.39 -3.50 -7.14
C PRO A 151 2.99 -4.01 -7.45
N THR A 152 2.02 -3.62 -6.62
CA THR A 152 0.62 -3.99 -6.82
C THR A 152 -0.31 -2.80 -6.72
N LEU A 153 -1.44 -2.88 -7.40
CA LEU A 153 -2.48 -1.85 -7.44
C LEU A 153 -3.85 -2.51 -7.38
N GLY A 154 -4.78 -1.97 -6.60
CA GLY A 154 -6.15 -2.49 -6.60
C GLY A 154 -7.16 -1.66 -5.85
N ASP A 155 -8.44 -1.92 -6.16
CA ASP A 155 -9.57 -1.30 -5.47
C ASP A 155 -9.95 -2.00 -4.15
N GLY A 156 -9.36 -3.16 -3.88
CA GLY A 156 -9.46 -3.85 -2.60
C GLY A 156 -8.44 -3.36 -1.57
N ARG A 157 -8.36 -4.09 -0.47
CA ARG A 157 -7.43 -3.83 0.63
C ARG A 157 -6.30 -4.85 0.67
N GLN A 158 -5.31 -4.61 1.52
CA GLN A 158 -4.13 -5.44 1.71
C GLN A 158 -3.95 -5.76 3.19
N SER A 159 -3.38 -6.94 3.48
CA SER A 159 -2.94 -7.30 4.82
C SER A 159 -1.88 -6.33 5.34
N GLY A 160 -1.96 -5.97 6.62
CA GLY A 160 -0.97 -5.12 7.28
C GLY A 160 0.44 -5.71 7.34
N THR A 161 0.57 -7.03 7.15
CA THR A 161 1.86 -7.75 7.16
C THR A 161 2.51 -7.88 5.78
N SER A 162 1.86 -7.39 4.72
CA SER A 162 2.44 -7.45 3.38
C SER A 162 3.62 -6.48 3.25
N ASP A 163 4.69 -6.95 2.61
CA ASP A 163 5.91 -6.19 2.32
C ASP A 163 5.96 -5.64 0.89
N SER A 164 4.96 -5.95 0.04
CA SER A 164 4.93 -5.46 -1.32
C SER A 164 4.55 -3.97 -1.37
N PRO A 165 5.16 -3.19 -2.27
CA PRO A 165 4.76 -1.80 -2.53
C PRO A 165 3.37 -1.80 -3.21
N SER A 166 2.33 -1.58 -2.41
CA SER A 166 0.95 -1.71 -2.87
C SER A 166 0.20 -0.41 -2.78
N ILE A 167 -0.48 -0.08 -3.86
CA ILE A 167 -1.47 1.00 -3.95
C ILE A 167 -2.85 0.35 -3.78
N LEU A 168 -3.55 0.68 -2.71
CA LEU A 168 -4.79 0.01 -2.29
C LEU A 168 -5.96 0.98 -2.14
N ASN A 169 -7.15 0.39 -2.00
CA ASN A 169 -8.40 1.12 -1.81
C ASN A 169 -8.62 2.19 -2.90
N VAL A 170 -8.27 1.84 -4.17
CA VAL A 170 -8.49 2.74 -5.29
C VAL A 170 -9.96 3.11 -5.39
N SER A 171 -10.23 4.40 -5.43
CA SER A 171 -11.58 4.94 -5.44
C SER A 171 -11.72 6.01 -6.52
N PRO A 172 -12.83 6.01 -7.30
CA PRO A 172 -13.93 5.03 -7.28
C PRO A 172 -13.48 3.63 -7.67
N GLU A 173 -14.13 2.60 -7.10
CA GLU A 173 -13.88 1.20 -7.45
C GLU A 173 -14.21 0.91 -8.91
N SER A 174 -13.57 -0.10 -9.50
CA SER A 174 -13.89 -0.57 -10.86
C SER A 174 -15.35 -1.00 -11.01
N ALA A 175 -15.93 -1.60 -9.97
CA ALA A 175 -17.32 -2.07 -9.94
C ALA A 175 -18.36 -0.95 -10.12
N VAL A 176 -17.99 0.30 -9.85
CA VAL A 176 -18.85 1.48 -10.09
C VAL A 176 -18.34 2.36 -11.24
N GLY A 177 -17.48 1.81 -12.09
CA GLY A 177 -16.97 2.50 -13.28
C GLY A 177 -15.74 3.39 -13.01
N GLY A 178 -15.04 3.21 -11.90
CA GLY A 178 -13.76 3.86 -11.63
C GLY A 178 -12.69 3.50 -12.65
N GLY A 179 -11.59 4.26 -12.70
CA GLY A 179 -10.59 4.16 -13.76
C GLY A 179 -9.98 2.78 -13.97
N LEU A 180 -9.84 1.97 -12.91
CA LEU A 180 -9.37 0.59 -13.05
C LEU A 180 -10.25 -0.28 -13.96
N ALA A 181 -11.54 0.06 -14.13
CA ALA A 181 -12.44 -0.65 -15.06
C ALA A 181 -11.97 -0.59 -16.52
N TRP A 182 -11.24 0.46 -16.88
CA TRP A 182 -10.77 0.71 -18.23
C TRP A 182 -9.36 0.21 -18.51
N LEU A 183 -8.58 -0.06 -17.45
CA LEU A 183 -7.19 -0.49 -17.55
C LEU A 183 -7.10 -1.89 -18.16
N ARG A 184 -6.10 -2.11 -19.01
CA ARG A 184 -5.86 -3.38 -19.70
C ARG A 184 -4.44 -3.86 -19.46
N THR A 185 -4.26 -5.17 -19.49
CA THR A 185 -2.92 -5.76 -19.49
C THR A 185 -2.13 -5.22 -20.69
N GLY A 186 -0.96 -4.66 -20.41
CA GLY A 186 -0.09 -4.02 -21.39
C GLY A 186 -0.08 -2.49 -21.34
N ASP A 187 -1.06 -1.86 -20.70
CA ASP A 187 -1.05 -0.41 -20.51
C ASP A 187 0.13 0.00 -19.62
N MET A 188 0.68 1.20 -19.90
CA MET A 188 1.72 1.82 -19.07
C MET A 188 1.08 2.78 -18.07
N ILE A 189 1.45 2.67 -16.84
CA ILE A 189 0.95 3.50 -15.74
C ILE A 189 2.10 3.97 -14.86
#